data_7254224de57fc8c8149d3f76d8b310d7
#
_entry.id   7254224de57fc8c8149d3f76d8b310d7
#
_cell.length_a   1.000
_cell.length_b   1.000
_cell.length_c   1.000
_cell.angle_alpha   90.00
_cell.angle_beta   90.00
_cell.angle_gamma   90.00
#
_symmetry.space_group_name_H-M   'P 1'
#
loop_
_entity.id
_entity.type
_entity.pdbx_description
1 polymer ?
#
loop_
_entity_poly.entity_id
_entity_poly.type
_entity_poly.pdbx_seq_one_letter_code
_entity_poly.pdbx_strand_id
1 'polypeptide(L)'
;MFERFTDQAIRLVMLSQEESRRMGHNFVGTEQILLGIISEPNGLAGTTIRNIKNGKVRSSKIMITLSDARKDVERLVGRGSGYVAVEIPFTPRGKNVLEQAIDESRRLGHSYVSTEHILLALLCERQSLAVKLLKEYGVRIPTLINNLMREMKINRPSGKAGNWETWESYIQGIQGHNSSNKLANGMSKALTSYCTNLSADAKKGNLDPVIGRDTEIQRVIQILSRRRKNNPVLVGEPGVGKTAIAEGLALSILRKQVSLG
;
A
#
# COMPACT_ATOMS: atom_id res chain seq x y z
N MET A 1 9.42 -12.55 -3.66
CA MET A 1 9.04 -11.41 -2.80
C MET A 1 9.79 -11.44 -1.48
N PHE A 2 9.90 -12.60 -0.82
CA PHE A 2 10.45 -12.73 0.55
C PHE A 2 11.97 -12.99 0.65
N GLU A 3 12.68 -13.09 -0.46
CA GLU A 3 14.15 -13.38 -0.48
C GLU A 3 14.99 -12.36 0.32
N ARG A 4 14.48 -11.16 0.53
CA ARG A 4 15.17 -10.09 1.27
C ARG A 4 14.64 -9.93 2.70
N PHE A 5 13.65 -10.72 3.10
CA PHE A 5 13.06 -10.63 4.43
C PHE A 5 13.94 -11.38 5.44
N THR A 6 14.14 -10.78 6.60
CA THR A 6 14.80 -11.45 7.73
C THR A 6 13.90 -12.57 8.27
N ASP A 7 14.48 -13.54 8.99
CA ASP A 7 13.73 -14.61 9.64
C ASP A 7 12.63 -14.08 10.56
N GLN A 8 12.88 -12.98 11.27
CA GLN A 8 11.89 -12.32 12.11
C GLN A 8 10.74 -11.69 11.29
N ALA A 9 11.05 -11.12 10.14
CA ALA A 9 10.04 -10.57 9.24
C ALA A 9 9.20 -11.68 8.59
N ILE A 10 9.82 -12.78 8.20
CA ILE A 10 9.10 -13.97 7.70
C ILE A 10 8.19 -14.53 8.79
N ARG A 11 8.71 -14.68 10.02
CA ARG A 11 7.93 -15.15 11.18
C ARG A 11 6.75 -14.23 11.47
N LEU A 12 6.93 -12.92 11.39
CA LEU A 12 5.84 -11.94 11.53
C LEU A 12 4.74 -12.19 10.48
N VAL A 13 5.10 -12.43 9.23
CA VAL A 13 4.16 -12.74 8.15
C VAL A 13 3.38 -14.01 8.46
N MET A 14 4.06 -15.06 8.92
CA MET A 14 3.42 -16.33 9.34
C MET A 14 2.46 -16.10 10.52
N LEU A 15 2.90 -15.36 11.53
CA LEU A 15 2.06 -15.00 12.69
C LEU A 15 0.82 -14.20 12.28
N SER A 16 0.94 -13.31 11.29
CA SER A 16 -0.21 -12.57 10.74
C SER A 16 -1.24 -13.52 10.09
N GLN A 17 -0.78 -14.55 9.41
CA GLN A 17 -1.66 -15.60 8.85
C GLN A 17 -2.29 -16.46 9.94
N GLU A 18 -1.55 -16.79 11.00
CA GLU A 18 -2.08 -17.51 12.16
C GLU A 18 -3.16 -16.72 12.89
N GLU A 19 -2.97 -15.41 13.08
CA GLU A 19 -3.99 -14.55 13.69
C GLU A 19 -5.24 -14.44 12.81
N SER A 20 -5.10 -14.39 11.49
CA SER A 20 -6.22 -14.46 10.56
C SER A 20 -6.98 -15.80 10.70
N ARG A 21 -6.25 -16.91 10.75
CA ARG A 21 -6.81 -18.26 10.92
C ARG A 21 -7.55 -18.40 12.25
N ARG A 22 -6.96 -17.88 13.33
CA ARG A 22 -7.58 -17.87 14.68
C ARG A 22 -8.93 -17.14 14.69
N MET A 23 -9.07 -16.08 13.90
CA MET A 23 -10.30 -15.30 13.78
C MET A 23 -11.29 -15.89 12.75
N GLY A 24 -10.93 -16.97 12.06
CA GLY A 24 -11.75 -17.59 11.03
C GLY A 24 -11.83 -16.79 9.73
N HIS A 25 -10.84 -15.93 9.46
CA HIS A 25 -10.79 -15.11 8.24
C HIS A 25 -9.99 -15.80 7.13
N ASN A 26 -10.43 -15.63 5.88
CA ASN A 26 -9.77 -16.13 4.67
C ASN A 26 -8.87 -15.08 4.00
N PHE A 27 -8.47 -14.05 4.71
CA PHE A 27 -7.58 -12.98 4.23
C PHE A 27 -6.76 -12.40 5.38
N VAL A 28 -5.59 -11.87 5.06
CA VAL A 28 -4.73 -11.15 6.02
C VAL A 28 -4.81 -9.65 5.70
N GLY A 29 -5.40 -8.89 6.59
CA GLY A 29 -5.48 -7.44 6.50
C GLY A 29 -4.37 -6.72 7.28
N THR A 30 -4.44 -5.42 7.33
CA THR A 30 -3.48 -4.58 8.06
C THR A 30 -3.54 -4.81 9.58
N GLU A 31 -4.71 -5.13 10.09
CA GLU A 31 -4.98 -5.46 11.50
C GLU A 31 -4.30 -6.77 11.91
N GLN A 32 -4.33 -7.81 11.05
CA GLN A 32 -3.63 -9.05 11.31
C GLN A 32 -2.12 -8.88 11.20
N ILE A 33 -1.64 -8.00 10.31
CA ILE A 33 -0.21 -7.62 10.26
C ILE A 33 0.21 -6.95 11.57
N LEU A 34 -0.62 -6.05 12.13
CA LEU A 34 -0.35 -5.45 13.43
C LEU A 34 -0.29 -6.52 14.55
N LEU A 35 -1.23 -7.47 14.56
CA LEU A 35 -1.19 -8.58 15.53
C LEU A 35 0.07 -9.43 15.35
N GLY A 36 0.50 -9.72 14.12
CA GLY A 36 1.76 -10.40 13.82
C GLY A 36 2.97 -9.64 14.38
N ILE A 37 3.00 -8.30 14.24
CA ILE A 37 4.06 -7.46 14.83
C ILE A 37 4.08 -7.57 16.36
N ILE A 38 2.92 -7.51 17.01
CA ILE A 38 2.82 -7.60 18.47
C ILE A 38 3.16 -9.01 18.97
N SER A 39 2.84 -10.05 18.18
CA SER A 39 3.09 -11.45 18.50
C SER A 39 4.55 -11.85 18.37
N GLU A 40 5.33 -11.19 17.49
CA GLU A 40 6.75 -11.51 17.31
C GLU A 40 7.57 -11.05 18.53
N PRO A 41 8.12 -11.96 19.34
CA PRO A 41 8.73 -11.61 20.62
C PRO A 41 10.07 -10.86 20.45
N ASN A 42 10.82 -11.19 19.42
CA ASN A 42 12.18 -10.71 19.19
C ASN A 42 12.25 -9.58 18.15
N GLY A 43 11.13 -9.22 17.53
CA GLY A 43 11.05 -8.16 16.53
C GLY A 43 11.21 -6.77 17.15
N LEU A 44 12.06 -5.94 16.57
CA LEU A 44 12.27 -4.56 17.03
C LEU A 44 10.97 -3.75 16.98
N ALA A 45 10.14 -3.96 15.96
CA ALA A 45 8.84 -3.32 15.82
C ALA A 45 7.91 -3.60 17.01
N GLY A 46 7.74 -4.86 17.37
CA GLY A 46 6.91 -5.28 18.50
C GLY A 46 7.44 -4.76 19.83
N THR A 47 8.76 -4.79 20.02
CA THR A 47 9.41 -4.24 21.20
C THR A 47 9.20 -2.73 21.32
N THR A 48 9.30 -2.00 20.22
CA THR A 48 9.07 -0.55 20.19
C THR A 48 7.61 -0.20 20.53
N ILE A 49 6.63 -0.97 20.03
CA ILE A 49 5.22 -0.78 20.38
C ILE A 49 4.98 -1.04 21.87
N ARG A 50 5.52 -2.15 22.42
CA ARG A 50 5.37 -2.51 23.84
C ARG A 50 6.04 -1.50 24.78
N ASN A 51 7.10 -0.85 24.36
CA ASN A 51 7.87 0.09 25.16
C ASN A 51 7.44 1.56 24.97
N ILE A 52 6.38 1.82 24.27
CA ILE A 52 5.95 3.19 23.98
C ILE A 52 5.54 3.89 25.28
N LYS A 53 6.14 5.03 25.56
CA LYS A 53 5.78 5.89 26.70
C LYS A 53 5.04 7.11 26.13
N ASN A 54 3.82 7.35 26.56
CA ASN A 54 3.14 8.60 26.23
C ASN A 54 3.78 9.76 26.99
N GLY A 55 4.37 10.71 26.26
CA GLY A 55 5.19 11.80 26.79
C GLY A 55 4.46 12.88 27.62
N LYS A 56 3.20 12.71 28.00
CA LYS A 56 2.45 13.71 28.79
C LYS A 56 1.93 13.22 30.15
N VAL A 57 1.91 11.93 30.39
CA VAL A 57 1.52 11.40 31.71
C VAL A 57 2.68 10.57 32.23
N ARG A 58 3.38 11.09 33.21
CA ARG A 58 4.55 10.45 33.86
C ARG A 58 4.27 9.08 34.49
N SER A 59 3.00 8.59 34.41
CA SER A 59 2.57 7.42 35.18
C SER A 59 1.89 6.30 34.37
N SER A 60 1.55 6.42 33.10
CA SER A 60 0.92 5.30 32.37
C SER A 60 1.77 4.80 31.22
N LYS A 61 2.45 3.69 31.47
CA LYS A 61 2.99 2.83 30.41
C LYS A 61 1.77 2.21 29.70
N ILE A 62 1.56 2.57 28.43
CA ILE A 62 0.57 1.86 27.63
C ILE A 62 1.16 0.47 27.38
N MET A 63 0.60 -0.52 28.02
CA MET A 63 0.90 -1.92 27.71
C MET A 63 -0.15 -2.43 26.71
N ILE A 64 0.19 -2.41 25.44
CA ILE A 64 -0.63 -3.08 24.43
C ILE A 64 -0.30 -4.58 24.53
N THR A 65 -1.21 -5.34 25.15
CA THR A 65 -1.08 -6.78 25.20
C THR A 65 -1.65 -7.40 23.93
N LEU A 66 -1.11 -8.54 23.52
CA LEU A 66 -1.63 -9.28 22.36
C LEU A 66 -3.09 -9.72 22.60
N SER A 67 -3.44 -10.05 23.85
CA SER A 67 -4.81 -10.45 24.22
C SER A 67 -5.81 -9.32 24.00
N ASP A 68 -5.47 -8.10 24.42
CA ASP A 68 -6.36 -6.95 24.26
C ASP A 68 -6.44 -6.54 22.79
N ALA A 69 -5.30 -6.53 22.08
CA ALA A 69 -5.27 -6.24 20.65
C ALA A 69 -6.14 -7.22 19.83
N ARG A 70 -6.13 -8.51 20.17
CA ARG A 70 -7.01 -9.51 19.54
C ARG A 70 -8.49 -9.22 19.77
N LYS A 71 -8.89 -8.90 21.01
CA LYS A 71 -10.27 -8.56 21.35
C LYS A 71 -10.75 -7.32 20.59
N ASP A 72 -9.92 -6.31 20.50
CA ASP A 72 -10.26 -5.08 19.81
C ASP A 72 -10.33 -5.25 18.30
N VAL A 73 -9.41 -6.02 17.70
CA VAL A 73 -9.49 -6.39 16.28
C VAL A 73 -10.76 -7.21 16.03
N GLU A 74 -11.07 -8.21 16.86
CA GLU A 74 -12.29 -9.01 16.75
C GLU A 74 -13.56 -8.15 16.87
N ARG A 75 -13.56 -7.14 17.76
CA ARG A 75 -14.65 -6.18 17.88
C ARG A 75 -14.85 -5.33 16.63
N LEU A 76 -13.76 -4.94 15.94
CA LEU A 76 -13.79 -4.05 14.77
C LEU A 76 -14.12 -4.80 13.47
N VAL A 77 -13.61 -6.01 13.30
CA VAL A 77 -13.69 -6.77 12.03
C VAL A 77 -14.73 -7.90 12.14
N GLY A 78 -15.04 -8.34 13.35
CA GLY A 78 -15.87 -9.51 13.60
C GLY A 78 -15.09 -10.82 13.45
N ARG A 79 -15.77 -11.93 13.66
CA ARG A 79 -15.27 -13.29 13.36
C ARG A 79 -15.65 -13.69 11.94
N GLY A 80 -14.74 -14.40 11.27
CA GLY A 80 -15.00 -15.01 9.96
C GLY A 80 -15.88 -16.25 10.05
N SER A 81 -16.15 -16.86 8.91
CA SER A 81 -17.03 -18.03 8.78
C SER A 81 -16.50 -19.32 9.41
N GLY A 82 -15.27 -19.32 9.91
CA GLY A 82 -14.62 -20.51 10.48
C GLY A 82 -13.99 -21.46 9.46
N TYR A 83 -14.42 -21.43 8.20
CA TYR A 83 -13.76 -22.16 7.12
C TYR A 83 -12.55 -21.37 6.63
N VAL A 84 -11.36 -21.88 6.85
CA VAL A 84 -10.11 -21.19 6.53
C VAL A 84 -9.30 -22.00 5.55
N ALA A 85 -8.88 -21.37 4.46
CA ALA A 85 -8.01 -21.98 3.47
C ALA A 85 -6.63 -22.35 4.05
N VAL A 86 -5.95 -23.33 3.46
CA VAL A 86 -4.59 -23.71 3.85
C VAL A 86 -3.63 -22.54 3.68
N GLU A 87 -3.75 -21.84 2.56
CA GLU A 87 -3.03 -20.58 2.31
C GLU A 87 -4.00 -19.41 2.39
N ILE A 88 -3.70 -18.44 3.27
CA ILE A 88 -4.52 -17.26 3.46
C ILE A 88 -3.87 -16.09 2.71
N PRO A 89 -4.50 -15.57 1.64
CA PRO A 89 -3.97 -14.45 0.88
C PRO A 89 -4.04 -13.14 1.67
N PHE A 90 -3.15 -12.22 1.34
CA PHE A 90 -3.21 -10.86 1.85
C PHE A 90 -4.27 -10.04 1.12
N THR A 91 -4.96 -9.18 1.85
CA THR A 91 -5.79 -8.14 1.22
C THR A 91 -4.93 -7.23 0.34
N PRO A 92 -5.51 -6.51 -0.63
CA PRO A 92 -4.75 -5.55 -1.44
C PRO A 92 -3.96 -4.55 -0.60
N ARG A 93 -4.52 -4.06 0.51
CA ARG A 93 -3.82 -3.16 1.45
C ARG A 93 -2.71 -3.88 2.22
N GLY A 94 -2.96 -5.12 2.68
CA GLY A 94 -1.94 -5.93 3.35
C GLY A 94 -0.76 -6.23 2.43
N LYS A 95 -1.03 -6.57 1.17
CA LYS A 95 0.01 -6.78 0.15
C LYS A 95 0.80 -5.49 -0.10
N ASN A 96 0.11 -4.35 -0.24
CA ASN A 96 0.76 -3.05 -0.43
C ASN A 96 1.70 -2.69 0.74
N VAL A 97 1.33 -3.00 1.98
CA VAL A 97 2.22 -2.81 3.15
C VAL A 97 3.50 -3.62 3.01
N LEU A 98 3.44 -4.87 2.58
CA LEU A 98 4.64 -5.70 2.39
C LEU A 98 5.52 -5.21 1.23
N GLU A 99 4.92 -4.74 0.15
CA GLU A 99 5.63 -4.13 -0.97
C GLU A 99 6.30 -2.80 -0.55
N GLN A 100 5.59 -1.95 0.17
CA GLN A 100 6.13 -0.71 0.72
C GLN A 100 7.24 -0.95 1.73
N ALA A 101 7.21 -2.04 2.52
CA ALA A 101 8.29 -2.38 3.44
C ALA A 101 9.63 -2.61 2.70
N ILE A 102 9.58 -3.14 1.47
CA ILE A 102 10.77 -3.29 0.61
C ILE A 102 11.29 -1.90 0.18
N ASP A 103 10.39 -0.99 -0.17
CA ASP A 103 10.79 0.37 -0.57
C ASP A 103 11.33 1.16 0.62
N GLU A 104 10.74 0.99 1.81
CA GLU A 104 11.26 1.57 3.05
C GLU A 104 12.67 1.07 3.39
N SER A 105 12.92 -0.25 3.25
CA SER A 105 14.26 -0.80 3.49
C SER A 105 15.30 -0.18 2.54
N ARG A 106 14.96 -0.04 1.26
CA ARG A 106 15.85 0.59 0.26
C ARG A 106 16.10 2.06 0.57
N ARG A 107 15.05 2.79 0.97
CA ARG A 107 15.13 4.21 1.33
C ARG A 107 16.04 4.44 2.55
N LEU A 108 16.02 3.52 3.49
CA LEU A 108 16.88 3.55 4.67
C LEU A 108 18.28 2.98 4.40
N GLY A 109 18.60 2.56 3.18
CA GLY A 109 19.90 2.04 2.80
C GLY A 109 20.14 0.58 3.23
N HIS A 110 19.09 -0.15 3.60
CA HIS A 110 19.21 -1.54 4.03
C HIS A 110 19.05 -2.51 2.85
N SER A 111 19.84 -3.58 2.85
CA SER A 111 19.75 -4.66 1.86
C SER A 111 18.71 -5.72 2.22
N TYR A 112 18.14 -5.66 3.42
CA TYR A 112 17.17 -6.62 3.98
C TYR A 112 15.90 -5.90 4.44
N VAL A 113 14.80 -6.67 4.56
CA VAL A 113 13.53 -6.21 5.11
C VAL A 113 13.32 -6.87 6.47
N SER A 114 13.21 -6.06 7.50
CA SER A 114 12.99 -6.49 8.88
C SER A 114 11.61 -6.03 9.41
N THR A 115 11.29 -6.39 10.63
CA THR A 115 9.98 -6.09 11.26
C THR A 115 9.70 -4.59 11.33
N GLU A 116 10.73 -3.77 11.53
CA GLU A 116 10.63 -2.31 11.59
C GLU A 116 10.24 -1.69 10.25
N HIS A 117 10.72 -2.23 9.12
CA HIS A 117 10.31 -1.75 7.80
C HIS A 117 8.83 -2.05 7.53
N ILE A 118 8.35 -3.23 7.99
CA ILE A 118 6.93 -3.59 7.89
C ILE A 118 6.08 -2.65 8.77
N LEU A 119 6.54 -2.32 9.98
CA LEU A 119 5.84 -1.38 10.84
C LEU A 119 5.80 0.02 10.21
N LEU A 120 6.92 0.51 9.67
CA LEU A 120 6.96 1.81 8.99
C LEU A 120 5.95 1.86 7.83
N ALA A 121 5.96 0.85 6.97
CA ALA A 121 5.02 0.74 5.86
C ALA A 121 3.56 0.68 6.34
N LEU A 122 3.28 -0.08 7.42
CA LEU A 122 1.95 -0.15 8.02
C LEU A 122 1.47 1.20 8.54
N LEU A 123 2.35 1.98 9.16
CA LEU A 123 2.04 3.31 9.68
C LEU A 123 1.81 4.34 8.56
N CYS A 124 2.36 4.11 7.36
CA CYS A 124 2.12 4.93 6.17
C CYS A 124 0.71 4.75 5.59
N GLU A 125 0.07 3.62 5.83
CA GLU A 125 -1.30 3.34 5.38
C GLU A 125 -2.31 4.01 6.33
N ARG A 126 -2.57 5.32 6.13
CA ARG A 126 -3.35 6.20 7.02
C ARG A 126 -4.76 5.70 7.34
N GLN A 127 -5.40 5.03 6.37
CA GLN A 127 -6.76 4.51 6.48
C GLN A 127 -6.81 3.06 6.98
N SER A 128 -5.66 2.51 7.42
CA SER A 128 -5.62 1.15 7.92
C SER A 128 -6.29 1.03 9.29
N LEU A 129 -6.95 -0.10 9.52
CA LEU A 129 -7.49 -0.45 10.83
C LEU A 129 -6.38 -0.53 11.89
N ALA A 130 -5.20 -0.98 11.49
CA ALA A 130 -4.02 -1.01 12.37
C ALA A 130 -3.65 0.36 12.94
N VAL A 131 -3.59 1.39 12.08
CA VAL A 131 -3.28 2.77 12.52
C VAL A 131 -4.40 3.33 13.38
N LYS A 132 -5.67 3.04 13.04
CA LYS A 132 -6.82 3.43 13.86
C LYS A 132 -6.73 2.83 15.26
N LEU A 133 -6.47 1.54 15.36
CA LEU A 133 -6.33 0.83 16.63
C LEU A 133 -5.19 1.39 17.49
N LEU A 134 -4.02 1.64 16.89
CA LEU A 134 -2.90 2.27 17.61
C LEU A 134 -3.26 3.64 18.16
N LYS A 135 -4.03 4.44 17.42
CA LYS A 135 -4.53 5.74 17.90
C LYS A 135 -5.54 5.60 19.03
N GLU A 136 -6.43 4.61 18.98
CA GLU A 136 -7.38 4.29 20.06
C GLU A 136 -6.64 3.91 21.36
N TYR A 137 -5.52 3.21 21.26
CA TYR A 137 -4.61 2.97 22.40
C TYR A 137 -3.85 4.24 22.86
N GLY A 138 -4.11 5.40 22.26
CA GLY A 138 -3.43 6.65 22.59
C GLY A 138 -1.99 6.72 22.08
N VAL A 139 -1.59 5.85 21.17
CA VAL A 139 -0.26 5.87 20.56
C VAL A 139 -0.15 7.07 19.63
N ARG A 140 0.80 7.95 19.93
CA ARG A 140 1.16 9.06 19.04
C ARG A 140 2.07 8.55 17.93
N ILE A 141 1.53 8.43 16.72
CA ILE A 141 2.25 7.85 15.57
C ILE A 141 3.62 8.53 15.31
N PRO A 142 3.77 9.86 15.37
CA PRO A 142 5.07 10.50 15.24
C PRO A 142 6.08 10.06 16.30
N THR A 143 5.63 9.88 17.54
CA THR A 143 6.47 9.40 18.64
C THR A 143 6.91 7.96 18.41
N LEU A 144 6.02 7.10 17.92
CA LEU A 144 6.33 5.71 17.59
C LEU A 144 7.40 5.63 16.50
N ILE A 145 7.25 6.42 15.42
CA ILE A 145 8.25 6.47 14.33
C ILE A 145 9.59 6.98 14.83
N ASN A 146 9.63 8.06 15.61
CA ASN A 146 10.86 8.60 16.14
C ASN A 146 11.57 7.59 17.06
N ASN A 147 10.83 6.84 17.88
CA ASN A 147 11.40 5.78 18.70
C ASN A 147 11.95 4.65 17.82
N LEU A 148 11.20 4.21 16.82
CA LEU A 148 11.63 3.16 15.90
C LEU A 148 12.91 3.53 15.16
N MET A 149 12.98 4.75 14.59
CA MET A 149 14.18 5.25 13.91
C MET A 149 15.41 5.33 14.84
N ARG A 150 15.19 5.72 16.09
CA ARG A 150 16.26 5.75 17.10
C ARG A 150 16.78 4.34 17.43
N GLU A 151 15.87 3.39 17.62
CA GLU A 151 16.23 1.98 17.90
C GLU A 151 16.96 1.32 16.71
N MET A 152 16.59 1.70 15.48
CA MET A 152 17.30 1.27 14.26
C MET A 152 18.69 1.94 14.12
N LYS A 153 19.10 2.81 15.04
CA LYS A 153 20.35 3.58 15.01
C LYS A 153 20.51 4.41 13.73
N ILE A 154 19.41 4.77 13.11
CA ILE A 154 19.41 5.64 11.94
C ILE A 154 19.65 7.06 12.46
N ASN A 155 20.86 7.56 12.25
CA ASN A 155 21.17 8.96 12.50
C ASN A 155 20.31 9.82 11.60
N ARG A 156 19.67 10.86 12.15
CA ARG A 156 19.00 11.88 11.34
C ARG A 156 19.98 12.34 10.27
N PRO A 157 19.66 12.27 8.98
CA PRO A 157 20.56 12.79 7.98
C PRO A 157 20.78 14.28 8.26
N SER A 158 22.00 14.63 8.63
CA SER A 158 22.45 16.01 8.77
C SER A 158 22.72 16.58 7.39
N GLY A 159 21.69 16.95 6.67
CA GLY A 159 21.83 17.56 5.35
C GLY A 159 20.49 17.54 4.62
N LYS A 160 20.09 18.67 4.11
CA LYS A 160 19.03 19.06 3.14
C LYS A 160 18.00 18.04 2.63
N ALA A 161 17.94 16.83 3.15
CA ALA A 161 16.92 15.82 2.90
C ALA A 161 15.82 15.98 3.94
N GLY A 162 14.70 16.55 3.53
CA GLY A 162 13.40 16.63 4.16
C GLY A 162 13.36 16.75 5.67
N ASN A 163 12.85 17.86 6.14
CA ASN A 163 12.60 18.11 7.56
C ASN A 163 11.62 17.06 8.12
N TRP A 164 12.11 15.98 8.73
CA TRP A 164 11.31 14.90 9.34
C TRP A 164 10.73 15.31 10.70
N GLU A 165 10.51 16.60 10.92
CA GLU A 165 10.07 17.12 12.23
C GLU A 165 8.63 16.70 12.55
N THR A 166 7.84 16.39 11.54
CA THR A 166 6.45 15.97 11.74
C THR A 166 6.12 14.67 11.01
N TRP A 167 5.16 13.93 11.51
CA TRP A 167 4.58 12.76 10.85
C TRP A 167 4.08 13.11 9.44
N GLU A 168 3.50 14.30 9.28
CA GLU A 168 3.01 14.80 8.00
C GLU A 168 4.15 14.94 7.00
N SER A 169 5.31 15.48 7.40
CA SER A 169 6.46 15.61 6.49
C SER A 169 7.08 14.25 6.15
N TYR A 170 7.08 13.29 7.09
CA TYR A 170 7.48 11.91 6.79
C TYR A 170 6.55 11.28 5.76
N ILE A 171 5.23 11.36 5.95
CA ILE A 171 4.23 10.87 5.00
C ILE A 171 4.29 11.63 3.67
N GLN A 172 4.48 12.94 3.68
CA GLN A 172 4.64 13.73 2.45
C GLN A 172 5.92 13.35 1.71
N GLY A 173 7.02 13.08 2.42
CA GLY A 173 8.25 12.55 1.84
C GLY A 173 8.05 11.20 1.17
N ILE A 174 7.29 10.28 1.79
CA ILE A 174 6.92 9.00 1.20
C ILE A 174 5.94 9.19 0.03
N GLN A 175 4.93 10.04 0.19
CA GLN A 175 3.97 10.33 -0.88
C GLN A 175 4.57 11.19 -1.99
N GLY A 176 5.53 12.06 -1.68
CA GLY A 176 6.30 12.81 -2.68
C GLY A 176 7.14 11.87 -3.54
N HIS A 177 7.74 10.83 -2.96
CA HIS A 177 8.38 9.75 -3.72
C HIS A 177 7.37 8.81 -4.40
N ASN A 178 6.20 8.59 -3.79
CA ASN A 178 5.14 7.77 -4.37
C ASN A 178 4.16 8.55 -5.26
N SER A 179 3.92 9.85 -5.01
CA SER A 179 2.95 10.63 -5.80
C SER A 179 3.57 11.29 -7.01
N SER A 180 4.82 11.76 -6.94
CA SER A 180 5.55 12.19 -8.13
C SER A 180 5.99 10.99 -8.99
N ASN A 181 6.17 9.81 -8.40
CA ASN A 181 6.44 8.57 -9.13
C ASN A 181 5.19 7.73 -9.44
N LYS A 182 4.04 7.89 -8.76
CA LYS A 182 2.82 7.12 -9.10
C LYS A 182 1.88 7.83 -10.07
N LEU A 183 1.96 9.14 -10.23
CA LEU A 183 1.25 9.84 -11.32
C LEU A 183 2.13 10.19 -12.52
N ALA A 184 3.46 10.28 -12.34
CA ALA A 184 4.43 10.34 -13.43
C ALA A 184 5.13 9.00 -13.72
N ASN A 185 5.15 8.04 -12.77
CA ASN A 185 5.78 6.71 -12.89
C ASN A 185 4.90 5.58 -12.30
N GLY A 186 3.58 5.70 -12.36
CA GLY A 186 2.63 4.63 -12.02
C GLY A 186 2.63 3.46 -13.00
N MET A 187 3.51 3.49 -13.99
CA MET A 187 3.83 2.36 -14.85
C MET A 187 5.09 1.71 -14.31
N SER A 188 5.05 0.39 -14.10
CA SER A 188 6.27 -0.36 -13.79
C SER A 188 7.33 -0.05 -14.84
N LYS A 189 8.64 -0.18 -14.51
CA LYS A 189 9.71 0.00 -15.48
C LYS A 189 9.46 -0.79 -16.78
N ALA A 190 8.83 -1.95 -16.67
CA ALA A 190 8.42 -2.76 -17.82
C ALA A 190 7.36 -2.04 -18.68
N LEU A 191 6.32 -1.44 -18.07
CA LEU A 191 5.31 -0.69 -18.82
C LEU A 191 5.90 0.54 -19.51
N THR A 192 6.80 1.28 -18.85
CA THR A 192 7.48 2.44 -19.48
C THR A 192 8.42 2.04 -20.61
N SER A 193 8.99 0.82 -20.55
CA SER A 193 9.92 0.33 -21.59
C SER A 193 9.20 -0.27 -22.80
N TYR A 194 7.99 -0.82 -22.62
CA TYR A 194 7.28 -1.57 -23.66
C TYR A 194 5.90 -1.00 -24.02
N CYS A 195 5.41 0.03 -23.32
CA CYS A 195 4.11 0.63 -23.56
C CYS A 195 4.18 2.14 -23.73
N THR A 196 3.32 2.69 -24.59
CA THR A 196 3.14 4.13 -24.78
C THR A 196 2.02 4.64 -23.91
N ASN A 197 2.21 5.79 -23.25
CA ASN A 197 1.18 6.43 -22.42
C ASN A 197 0.32 7.37 -23.27
N LEU A 198 -0.72 6.83 -23.91
CA LEU A 198 -1.61 7.59 -24.78
C LEU A 198 -2.30 8.77 -24.07
N SER A 199 -2.61 8.65 -22.78
CA SER A 199 -3.20 9.76 -22.01
C SER A 199 -2.23 10.91 -21.78
N ALA A 200 -0.92 10.63 -21.65
CA ALA A 200 0.10 11.66 -21.56
C ALA A 200 0.33 12.33 -22.93
N ASP A 201 0.32 11.56 -23.99
CA ASP A 201 0.49 12.06 -25.35
C ASP A 201 -0.72 12.89 -25.81
N ALA A 202 -1.95 12.49 -25.44
CA ALA A 202 -3.15 13.28 -25.62
C ALA A 202 -3.05 14.67 -24.95
N LYS A 203 -2.57 14.70 -23.69
CA LYS A 203 -2.38 15.96 -22.94
C LYS A 203 -1.35 16.89 -23.56
N LYS A 204 -0.33 16.33 -24.22
CA LYS A 204 0.72 17.09 -24.94
C LYS A 204 0.28 17.53 -26.35
N GLY A 205 -0.87 17.07 -26.81
CA GLY A 205 -1.32 17.34 -28.18
C GLY A 205 -0.59 16.53 -29.25
N ASN A 206 0.07 15.44 -28.88
CA ASN A 206 0.86 14.60 -29.78
C ASN A 206 0.01 13.54 -30.51
N LEU A 207 -1.30 13.46 -30.24
CA LEU A 207 -2.19 12.50 -30.91
C LEU A 207 -3.01 13.20 -32.00
N ASP A 208 -3.06 12.56 -33.15
CA ASP A 208 -3.88 13.03 -34.25
C ASP A 208 -5.38 12.87 -33.97
N PRO A 209 -6.23 13.76 -34.49
CA PRO A 209 -7.67 13.62 -34.35
C PRO A 209 -8.18 12.39 -35.10
N VAL A 210 -8.93 11.54 -34.38
CA VAL A 210 -9.52 10.33 -34.97
C VAL A 210 -10.86 10.71 -35.61
N ILE A 211 -11.00 10.47 -36.91
CA ILE A 211 -12.19 10.80 -37.70
C ILE A 211 -12.91 9.51 -38.14
N GLY A 212 -14.22 9.47 -38.01
CA GLY A 212 -15.05 8.39 -38.55
C GLY A 212 -15.03 7.07 -37.77
N ARG A 213 -14.56 7.11 -36.48
CA ARG A 213 -14.52 5.96 -35.57
C ARG A 213 -15.36 6.15 -34.29
N ASP A 214 -16.27 7.11 -34.29
CA ASP A 214 -17.04 7.47 -33.11
C ASP A 214 -17.89 6.31 -32.59
N THR A 215 -18.47 5.51 -33.48
CA THR A 215 -19.28 4.34 -33.11
C THR A 215 -18.50 3.25 -32.42
N GLU A 216 -17.29 2.95 -32.89
CA GLU A 216 -16.39 1.96 -32.30
C GLU A 216 -15.85 2.45 -30.94
N ILE A 217 -15.47 3.72 -30.84
CA ILE A 217 -15.02 4.34 -29.59
C ILE A 217 -16.13 4.30 -28.55
N GLN A 218 -17.37 4.67 -28.91
CA GLN A 218 -18.52 4.60 -28.02
C GLN A 218 -18.81 3.16 -27.57
N ARG A 219 -18.63 2.19 -28.46
CA ARG A 219 -18.78 0.77 -28.13
C ARG A 219 -17.75 0.29 -27.13
N VAL A 220 -16.48 0.69 -27.30
CA VAL A 220 -15.40 0.39 -26.35
C VAL A 220 -15.71 1.02 -24.99
N ILE A 221 -16.16 2.27 -24.93
CA ILE A 221 -16.55 2.95 -23.69
C ILE A 221 -17.68 2.18 -23.00
N GLN A 222 -18.70 1.78 -23.74
CA GLN A 222 -19.83 1.01 -23.23
C GLN A 222 -19.40 -0.32 -22.59
N ILE A 223 -18.42 -1.01 -23.21
CA ILE A 223 -17.89 -2.28 -22.68
C ILE A 223 -17.07 -2.02 -21.44
N LEU A 224 -16.20 -1.01 -21.42
CA LEU A 224 -15.37 -0.65 -20.28
C LEU A 224 -16.19 -0.22 -19.05
N SER A 225 -17.35 0.40 -19.27
CA SER A 225 -18.26 0.84 -18.20
C SER A 225 -19.07 -0.28 -17.54
N ARG A 226 -18.97 -1.54 -18.03
CA ARG A 226 -19.68 -2.68 -17.44
C ARG A 226 -19.03 -3.10 -16.12
N ARG A 227 -19.83 -3.53 -15.16
CA ARG A 227 -19.33 -4.10 -13.88
C ARG A 227 -18.60 -5.43 -14.04
N ARG A 228 -18.93 -6.21 -15.07
CA ARG A 228 -18.32 -7.52 -15.41
C ARG A 228 -18.17 -7.62 -16.91
N LYS A 229 -17.21 -8.42 -17.39
CA LYS A 229 -16.90 -8.62 -18.82
C LYS A 229 -16.60 -7.29 -19.53
N ASN A 230 -15.78 -6.45 -18.88
CA ASN A 230 -15.39 -5.11 -19.32
C ASN A 230 -14.10 -5.07 -20.14
N ASN A 231 -13.67 -6.21 -20.70
CA ASN A 231 -12.47 -6.30 -21.52
C ASN A 231 -12.84 -6.25 -23.02
N PRO A 232 -12.74 -5.10 -23.69
CA PRO A 232 -12.96 -5.01 -25.13
C PRO A 232 -11.81 -5.63 -25.90
N VAL A 233 -12.10 -6.32 -26.99
CA VAL A 233 -11.14 -6.87 -27.93
C VAL A 233 -11.38 -6.25 -29.30
N LEU A 234 -10.34 -5.64 -29.90
CA LEU A 234 -10.39 -5.06 -31.24
C LEU A 234 -9.84 -6.09 -32.22
N VAL A 235 -10.69 -6.60 -33.11
CA VAL A 235 -10.33 -7.58 -34.13
C VAL A 235 -10.42 -6.92 -35.50
N GLY A 236 -9.45 -7.21 -36.36
CA GLY A 236 -9.41 -6.69 -37.73
C GLY A 236 -8.06 -6.94 -38.38
N GLU A 237 -7.95 -6.74 -39.69
CA GLU A 237 -6.73 -6.87 -40.46
C GLU A 237 -5.65 -5.85 -40.05
N PRO A 238 -4.37 -6.08 -40.35
CA PRO A 238 -3.33 -5.07 -40.18
C PRO A 238 -3.69 -3.77 -40.91
N GLY A 239 -3.42 -2.62 -40.30
CA GLY A 239 -3.62 -1.30 -40.94
C GLY A 239 -5.04 -0.73 -40.90
N VAL A 240 -6.06 -1.43 -40.40
CA VAL A 240 -7.46 -0.94 -40.37
C VAL A 240 -7.74 0.12 -39.28
N GLY A 241 -6.73 0.58 -38.54
CA GLY A 241 -6.88 1.64 -37.56
C GLY A 241 -7.27 1.19 -36.16
N LYS A 242 -6.93 -0.04 -35.73
CA LYS A 242 -7.19 -0.52 -34.35
C LYS A 242 -6.52 0.38 -33.29
N THR A 243 -5.31 0.86 -33.54
CA THR A 243 -4.60 1.78 -32.64
C THR A 243 -5.29 3.13 -32.58
N ALA A 244 -5.81 3.64 -33.67
CA ALA A 244 -6.56 4.90 -33.72
C ALA A 244 -7.80 4.89 -32.79
N ILE A 245 -8.45 3.75 -32.60
CA ILE A 245 -9.56 3.62 -31.63
C ILE A 245 -9.07 3.82 -30.19
N ALA A 246 -7.90 3.30 -29.85
CA ALA A 246 -7.30 3.51 -28.53
C ALA A 246 -6.86 4.97 -28.30
N GLU A 247 -6.30 5.60 -29.34
CA GLU A 247 -5.94 7.03 -29.34
C GLU A 247 -7.19 7.93 -29.21
N GLY A 248 -8.24 7.62 -29.98
CA GLY A 248 -9.53 8.31 -29.89
C GLY A 248 -10.20 8.17 -28.51
N LEU A 249 -10.07 7.01 -27.88
CA LEU A 249 -10.52 6.81 -26.50
C LEU A 249 -9.73 7.72 -25.53
N ALA A 250 -8.41 7.81 -25.66
CA ALA A 250 -7.59 8.68 -24.82
C ALA A 250 -7.95 10.16 -25.00
N LEU A 251 -8.23 10.61 -26.21
CA LEU A 251 -8.71 11.97 -26.51
C LEU A 251 -10.11 12.22 -25.92
N SER A 252 -11.02 11.26 -25.98
CA SER A 252 -12.38 11.35 -25.39
C SER A 252 -12.34 11.46 -23.87
N ILE A 253 -11.45 10.73 -23.21
CA ILE A 253 -11.23 10.82 -21.76
C ILE A 253 -10.67 12.21 -21.40
N LEU A 254 -9.71 12.73 -22.15
CA LEU A 254 -9.14 14.06 -21.93
C LEU A 254 -10.20 15.17 -22.03
N ARG A 255 -11.10 15.07 -23.02
CA ARG A 255 -12.18 16.03 -23.26
C ARG A 255 -13.34 15.90 -22.25
N LYS A 256 -13.22 15.01 -21.25
CA LYS A 256 -14.29 14.68 -20.27
C LYS A 256 -15.62 14.25 -20.92
N GLN A 257 -15.57 13.74 -22.14
CA GLN A 257 -16.72 13.18 -22.83
C GLN A 257 -17.07 11.77 -22.29
N VAL A 258 -16.20 11.22 -21.44
CA VAL A 258 -16.38 9.93 -20.77
C VAL A 258 -16.05 10.10 -19.29
N SER A 259 -17.05 9.90 -18.45
CA SER A 259 -16.86 9.66 -17.03
C SER A 259 -16.70 8.15 -16.85
N LEU A 260 -15.47 7.70 -16.65
CA LEU A 260 -15.22 6.36 -16.11
C LEU A 260 -15.44 6.49 -14.60
N GLY A 261 -16.61 6.06 -14.12
CA GLY A 261 -17.01 6.05 -12.72
C GLY A 261 -16.14 5.14 -11.84
#